data_446b93846f130ad2a2281673688e4458
#
_entry.id   446b93846f130ad2a2281673688e4458
#
_cell.length_a   1.000
_cell.length_b   1.000
_cell.length_c   1.000
_cell.angle_alpha   90.00
_cell.angle_beta   90.00
_cell.angle_gamma   90.00
#
_symmetry.space_group_name_H-M   'P 1'
#
loop_
_entity.id
_entity.type
_entity.pdbx_description
1 polymer ?
#
loop_
_entity_poly.entity_id
_entity_poly.type
_entity_poly.pdbx_seq_one_letter_code
_entity_poly.pdbx_strand_id
1 'polypeptide(L)'
;VCSSDLIILKRMIMEENMENVFIMDHPLIQHKISMLRNKNTGTNEFRKLIEEIAVLMGYEALRDLPLEDVEIETPIEKCKSPMIAGKKLAVVPVLRAGLGMVNGITTLVPSAKIGHIGLYRDPETHEPHEYYCKLPDPIEQRLIVLTDPMLATGGSAVDAVRMIKQHGGKNIKCMFVIAAPEGLERLHREHPDVQIYVGHLDRELNENAYICPGLGDAGDRIFGTI
;
A
#
# COMPACT_ATOMS: atom_id res chain seq x y z
N VAL A 1 29.74 -13.90 4.37
CA VAL A 1 28.46 -13.76 3.63
C VAL A 1 28.28 -12.28 3.38
N CYS A 2 28.13 -11.88 2.11
CA CYS A 2 27.96 -10.49 1.74
C CYS A 2 26.60 -9.99 2.31
N SER A 3 26.53 -8.72 2.71
CA SER A 3 25.29 -8.12 3.25
C SER A 3 24.07 -8.30 2.31
N SER A 4 24.30 -8.33 1.01
CA SER A 4 23.31 -8.61 -0.04
C SER A 4 22.74 -10.03 0.04
N ASP A 5 23.57 -11.03 0.34
CA ASP A 5 23.14 -12.44 0.36
C ASP A 5 22.21 -12.71 1.55
N LEU A 6 22.42 -12.02 2.68
CA LEU A 6 21.58 -12.13 3.86
C LEU A 6 20.18 -11.51 3.65
N ILE A 7 20.12 -10.42 2.89
CA ILE A 7 18.84 -9.77 2.53
C ILE A 7 18.04 -10.65 1.59
N ILE A 8 18.68 -11.24 0.59
CA ILE A 8 18.03 -12.17 -0.36
C ILE A 8 17.50 -13.40 0.39
N LEU A 9 18.30 -13.97 1.28
CA LEU A 9 17.89 -15.13 2.07
C LEU A 9 16.71 -14.82 3.00
N LYS A 10 16.74 -13.67 3.70
CA LYS A 10 15.60 -13.23 4.54
C LYS A 10 14.32 -13.04 3.71
N ARG A 11 14.44 -12.44 2.53
CA ARG A 11 13.31 -12.25 1.61
C ARG A 11 12.71 -13.60 1.20
N MET A 12 13.53 -14.55 0.76
CA MET A 12 13.08 -15.90 0.35
C MET A 12 12.37 -16.64 1.50
N ILE A 13 12.94 -16.59 2.72
CA ILE A 13 12.35 -17.22 3.89
C ILE A 13 11.00 -16.57 4.26
N MET A 14 10.86 -15.25 4.10
CA MET A 14 9.59 -14.54 4.36
C MET A 14 8.54 -14.87 3.31
N GLU A 15 8.90 -14.90 2.02
CA GLU A 15 8.00 -15.27 0.93
C GLU A 15 7.51 -16.74 1.06
N GLU A 16 8.36 -17.67 1.53
CA GLU A 16 7.98 -19.07 1.78
C GLU A 16 7.06 -19.26 3.00
N ASN A 17 7.15 -18.39 4.02
CA ASN A 17 6.42 -18.54 5.28
C ASN A 17 5.18 -17.64 5.41
N MET A 18 4.95 -16.72 4.47
CA MET A 18 3.85 -15.75 4.52
C MET A 18 3.02 -15.79 3.24
N GLU A 19 1.97 -16.63 3.21
CA GLU A 19 1.15 -16.89 2.02
C GLU A 19 0.55 -15.64 1.35
N ASN A 20 0.29 -14.57 2.08
CA ASN A 20 -0.39 -13.37 1.60
C ASN A 20 0.54 -12.14 1.46
N VAL A 21 1.86 -12.37 1.38
CA VAL A 21 2.84 -11.30 1.25
C VAL A 21 3.49 -11.36 -0.14
N PHE A 22 3.46 -10.22 -0.84
CA PHE A 22 3.96 -10.08 -2.21
C PHE A 22 5.01 -8.96 -2.26
N ILE A 23 6.28 -9.34 -2.39
CA ILE A 23 7.39 -8.38 -2.52
C ILE A 23 7.69 -8.19 -3.99
N MET A 24 7.57 -6.94 -4.48
CA MET A 24 7.76 -6.61 -5.88
C MET A 24 9.24 -6.70 -6.29
N ASP A 25 9.51 -7.37 -7.41
CA ASP A 25 10.86 -7.49 -7.98
C ASP A 25 11.00 -6.78 -9.35
N HIS A 26 9.92 -6.16 -9.82
CA HIS A 26 9.89 -5.54 -11.13
C HIS A 26 10.94 -4.41 -11.25
N PRO A 27 11.83 -4.42 -12.28
CA PRO A 27 12.94 -3.47 -12.41
C PRO A 27 12.52 -2.00 -12.40
N LEU A 28 11.37 -1.65 -12.99
CA LEU A 28 10.87 -0.28 -12.97
C LEU A 28 10.48 0.19 -11.57
N ILE A 29 9.90 -0.69 -10.74
CA ILE A 29 9.57 -0.37 -9.35
C ILE A 29 10.87 -0.12 -8.58
N GLN A 30 11.85 -1.03 -8.69
CA GLN A 30 13.14 -0.91 -8.01
C GLN A 30 13.90 0.34 -8.42
N HIS A 31 13.91 0.66 -9.72
CA HIS A 31 14.54 1.88 -10.23
C HIS A 31 13.90 3.15 -9.64
N LYS A 32 12.57 3.23 -9.65
CA LYS A 32 11.84 4.39 -9.10
C LYS A 32 12.02 4.52 -7.59
N ILE A 33 12.05 3.42 -6.86
CA ILE A 33 12.34 3.43 -5.41
C ILE A 33 13.78 3.93 -5.18
N SER A 34 14.76 3.56 -6.00
CA SER A 34 16.12 4.08 -5.89
C SER A 34 16.20 5.59 -6.08
N MET A 35 15.45 6.15 -7.05
CA MET A 35 15.33 7.60 -7.22
C MET A 35 14.63 8.26 -6.03
N LEU A 36 13.56 7.64 -5.53
CA LEU A 36 12.79 8.12 -4.39
C LEU A 36 13.63 8.23 -3.11
N ARG A 37 14.54 7.28 -2.88
CA ARG A 37 15.45 7.24 -1.71
C ARG A 37 16.47 8.36 -1.68
N ASN A 38 16.84 8.88 -2.85
CA ASN A 38 17.88 9.90 -2.93
C ASN A 38 17.48 11.15 -2.13
N LYS A 39 18.35 11.56 -1.20
CA LYS A 39 18.11 12.73 -0.34
C LYS A 39 17.95 14.06 -1.12
N ASN A 40 18.48 14.12 -2.34
CA ASN A 40 18.38 15.29 -3.21
C ASN A 40 17.10 15.31 -4.07
N THR A 41 16.27 14.26 -4.03
CA THR A 41 14.98 14.24 -4.72
C THR A 41 14.04 15.24 -4.06
N GLY A 42 13.70 16.30 -4.79
CA GLY A 42 12.85 17.37 -4.29
C GLY A 42 11.38 16.93 -4.15
N THR A 43 10.61 17.68 -3.36
CA THR A 43 9.21 17.36 -3.01
C THR A 43 8.32 17.09 -4.22
N ASN A 44 8.45 17.85 -5.30
CA ASN A 44 7.63 17.67 -6.50
C ASN A 44 7.94 16.34 -7.20
N GLU A 45 9.22 16.03 -7.37
CA GLU A 45 9.68 14.77 -7.96
C GLU A 45 9.32 13.58 -7.07
N PHE A 46 9.47 13.72 -5.76
CA PHE A 46 9.11 12.70 -4.77
C PHE A 46 7.62 12.31 -4.88
N ARG A 47 6.72 13.31 -4.94
CA ARG A 47 5.27 13.06 -5.15
C ARG A 47 4.99 12.30 -6.43
N LYS A 48 5.63 12.72 -7.53
CA LYS A 48 5.46 12.07 -8.83
C LYS A 48 5.95 10.62 -8.81
N LEU A 49 7.10 10.35 -8.20
CA LEU A 49 7.63 9.00 -8.06
C LEU A 49 6.72 8.10 -7.21
N ILE A 50 6.18 8.60 -6.10
CA ILE A 50 5.20 7.87 -5.27
C ILE A 50 3.96 7.49 -6.10
N GLU A 51 3.42 8.43 -6.88
CA GLU A 51 2.27 8.18 -7.74
C GLU A 51 2.58 7.13 -8.82
N GLU A 52 3.72 7.23 -9.50
CA GLU A 52 4.16 6.30 -10.53
C GLU A 52 4.40 4.89 -9.96
N ILE A 53 5.00 4.79 -8.77
CA ILE A 53 5.17 3.50 -8.06
C ILE A 53 3.79 2.93 -7.69
N ALA A 54 2.87 3.76 -7.20
CA ALA A 54 1.52 3.31 -6.87
C ALA A 54 0.74 2.78 -8.10
N VAL A 55 0.94 3.36 -9.29
CA VAL A 55 0.40 2.80 -10.55
C VAL A 55 0.95 1.40 -10.80
N LEU A 56 2.27 1.23 -10.77
CA LEU A 56 2.90 -0.06 -11.06
C LEU A 56 2.53 -1.13 -10.04
N MET A 57 2.55 -0.81 -8.75
CA MET A 57 2.13 -1.71 -7.69
C MET A 57 0.64 -2.02 -7.76
N GLY A 58 -0.19 -1.02 -8.05
CA GLY A 58 -1.63 -1.17 -8.21
C GLY A 58 -2.00 -2.10 -9.35
N TYR A 59 -1.28 -2.04 -10.47
CA TYR A 59 -1.47 -2.97 -11.59
C TYR A 59 -1.31 -4.43 -11.15
N GLU A 60 -0.28 -4.74 -10.35
CA GLU A 60 -0.07 -6.09 -9.83
C GLU A 60 -1.07 -6.45 -8.72
N ALA A 61 -1.30 -5.54 -7.78
CA ALA A 61 -2.21 -5.79 -6.66
C ALA A 61 -3.68 -5.98 -7.11
N LEU A 62 -4.05 -5.47 -8.28
CA LEU A 62 -5.41 -5.59 -8.82
C LEU A 62 -5.56 -6.68 -9.90
N ARG A 63 -4.57 -7.57 -10.05
CA ARG A 63 -4.54 -8.62 -11.07
C ARG A 63 -5.72 -9.61 -10.97
N ASP A 64 -6.27 -9.82 -9.79
CA ASP A 64 -7.35 -10.76 -9.47
C ASP A 64 -8.74 -10.10 -9.39
N LEU A 65 -8.88 -8.87 -9.92
CA LEU A 65 -10.19 -8.24 -9.98
C LEU A 65 -11.17 -9.11 -10.79
N PRO A 66 -12.37 -9.38 -10.24
CA PRO A 66 -13.37 -10.16 -10.96
C PRO A 66 -13.89 -9.41 -12.18
N LEU A 67 -14.14 -10.15 -13.26
CA LEU A 67 -14.71 -9.65 -14.48
C LEU A 67 -16.11 -10.23 -14.70
N GLU A 68 -16.98 -9.48 -15.36
CA GLU A 68 -18.28 -9.91 -15.84
C GLU A 68 -18.46 -9.52 -17.30
N ASP A 69 -19.16 -10.37 -18.07
CA ASP A 69 -19.46 -10.08 -19.46
C ASP A 69 -20.63 -9.08 -19.56
N VAL A 70 -20.36 -7.95 -20.19
CA VAL A 70 -21.33 -6.89 -20.43
C VAL A 70 -21.57 -6.77 -21.94
N GLU A 71 -22.84 -6.62 -22.37
CA GLU A 71 -23.17 -6.32 -23.76
C GLU A 71 -22.70 -4.92 -24.10
N ILE A 72 -21.87 -4.81 -25.13
CA ILE A 72 -21.39 -3.55 -25.70
C ILE A 72 -21.64 -3.53 -27.21
N GLU A 73 -21.61 -2.36 -27.82
CA GLU A 73 -21.66 -2.18 -29.26
C GLU A 73 -20.33 -1.56 -29.72
N THR A 74 -19.62 -2.29 -30.57
CA THR A 74 -18.44 -1.78 -31.26
C THR A 74 -18.86 -1.03 -32.53
N PRO A 75 -17.96 -0.32 -33.22
CA PRO A 75 -18.28 0.24 -34.52
C PRO A 75 -18.70 -0.77 -35.60
N ILE A 76 -18.50 -2.08 -35.34
CA ILE A 76 -18.75 -3.14 -36.31
C ILE A 76 -19.99 -3.96 -35.89
N GLU A 77 -20.08 -4.41 -34.61
CA GLU A 77 -21.13 -5.30 -34.18
C GLU A 77 -21.41 -5.24 -32.68
N LYS A 78 -22.52 -5.81 -32.24
CA LYS A 78 -22.80 -6.06 -30.80
C LYS A 78 -22.07 -7.32 -30.37
N CYS A 79 -21.42 -7.21 -29.19
CA CYS A 79 -20.70 -8.34 -28.61
C CYS A 79 -20.75 -8.30 -27.06
N LYS A 80 -20.37 -9.41 -26.44
CA LYS A 80 -20.08 -9.45 -25.01
C LYS A 80 -18.59 -9.18 -24.77
N SER A 81 -18.30 -8.35 -23.79
CA SER A 81 -16.92 -7.96 -23.46
C SER A 81 -16.71 -7.95 -21.94
N PRO A 82 -15.55 -8.40 -21.44
CA PRO A 82 -15.29 -8.44 -20.02
C PRO A 82 -15.09 -7.02 -19.44
N MET A 83 -15.78 -6.74 -18.37
CA MET A 83 -15.62 -5.53 -17.56
C MET A 83 -15.46 -5.85 -16.09
N ILE A 84 -14.82 -4.96 -15.32
CA ILE A 84 -14.68 -5.16 -13.88
C ILE A 84 -16.05 -5.28 -13.22
N ALA A 85 -16.28 -6.41 -12.55
CA ALA A 85 -17.55 -6.76 -11.94
C ALA A 85 -17.89 -5.96 -10.67
N GLY A 86 -19.14 -5.83 -10.37
CA GLY A 86 -19.70 -5.42 -9.09
C GLY A 86 -19.34 -4.03 -8.60
N LYS A 87 -19.43 -3.85 -7.28
CA LYS A 87 -18.96 -2.65 -6.57
C LYS A 87 -17.46 -2.73 -6.42
N LYS A 88 -16.79 -1.96 -7.23
CA LYS A 88 -15.38 -2.06 -7.57
C LYS A 88 -14.45 -1.82 -6.37
N LEU A 89 -13.78 -0.71 -6.32
CA LEU A 89 -12.65 -0.46 -5.45
C LEU A 89 -12.95 0.63 -4.43
N ALA A 90 -12.38 0.51 -3.23
CA ALA A 90 -12.19 1.59 -2.28
C ALA A 90 -10.69 1.76 -2.01
N VAL A 91 -10.15 2.95 -2.22
CA VAL A 91 -8.80 3.30 -1.82
C VAL A 91 -8.86 4.00 -0.47
N VAL A 92 -8.10 3.52 0.50
CA VAL A 92 -8.12 4.04 1.87
C VAL A 92 -6.70 4.40 2.29
N PRO A 93 -6.28 5.66 2.08
CA PRO A 93 -4.99 6.11 2.57
C PRO A 93 -4.97 6.27 4.09
N VAL A 94 -3.85 5.85 4.69
CA VAL A 94 -3.50 6.25 6.06
C VAL A 94 -2.97 7.68 5.99
N LEU A 95 -3.66 8.59 6.65
CA LEU A 95 -3.27 10.01 6.64
C LEU A 95 -1.99 10.21 7.44
N ARG A 96 -1.10 11.06 6.98
CA ARG A 96 -1.11 11.94 5.79
C ARG A 96 -0.47 11.27 4.57
N ALA A 97 0.61 10.50 4.75
CA ALA A 97 1.50 10.04 3.69
C ALA A 97 0.82 9.16 2.64
N GLY A 98 -0.15 8.34 3.04
CA GLY A 98 -0.91 7.46 2.13
C GLY A 98 -1.63 8.19 1.00
N LEU A 99 -1.94 9.49 1.18
CA LEU A 99 -2.55 10.33 0.13
C LEU A 99 -1.70 10.38 -1.15
N GLY A 100 -0.38 10.32 -1.03
CA GLY A 100 0.52 10.35 -2.19
C GLY A 100 0.31 9.18 -3.17
N MET A 101 -0.26 8.07 -2.72
CA MET A 101 -0.49 6.88 -3.55
C MET A 101 -1.88 6.86 -4.21
N VAL A 102 -2.83 7.67 -3.76
CA VAL A 102 -4.24 7.61 -4.18
C VAL A 102 -4.41 7.85 -5.67
N ASN A 103 -3.77 8.89 -6.21
CA ASN A 103 -3.87 9.24 -7.63
C ASN A 103 -3.39 8.12 -8.55
N GLY A 104 -2.30 7.43 -8.17
CA GLY A 104 -1.79 6.31 -8.94
C GLY A 104 -2.81 5.19 -9.10
N ILE A 105 -3.52 4.83 -8.04
CA ILE A 105 -4.53 3.77 -8.07
C ILE A 105 -5.80 4.24 -8.79
N THR A 106 -6.25 5.47 -8.56
CA THR A 106 -7.44 6.02 -9.23
C THR A 106 -7.23 6.25 -10.71
N THR A 107 -5.98 6.41 -11.17
CA THR A 107 -5.65 6.41 -12.60
C THR A 107 -5.96 5.06 -13.25
N LEU A 108 -5.72 3.94 -12.55
CA LEU A 108 -6.03 2.60 -13.03
C LEU A 108 -7.54 2.30 -12.98
N VAL A 109 -8.20 2.73 -11.90
CA VAL A 109 -9.64 2.49 -11.68
C VAL A 109 -10.32 3.82 -11.31
N PRO A 110 -10.67 4.65 -12.30
CA PRO A 110 -11.25 5.99 -12.06
C PRO A 110 -12.55 5.98 -11.27
N SER A 111 -13.28 4.86 -11.30
CA SER A 111 -14.53 4.69 -10.53
C SER A 111 -14.31 4.29 -9.06
N ALA A 112 -13.07 4.11 -8.61
CA ALA A 112 -12.75 3.81 -7.22
C ALA A 112 -13.30 4.90 -6.29
N LYS A 113 -13.81 4.48 -5.14
CA LYS A 113 -14.20 5.40 -4.07
C LYS A 113 -13.01 5.61 -3.13
N ILE A 114 -12.97 6.76 -2.47
CA ILE A 114 -11.87 7.11 -1.57
C ILE A 114 -12.44 7.24 -0.16
N GLY A 115 -11.89 6.46 0.77
CA GLY A 115 -12.08 6.65 2.20
C GLY A 115 -10.82 7.27 2.81
N HIS A 116 -10.86 7.62 4.09
CA HIS A 116 -9.69 8.16 4.77
C HIS A 116 -9.66 7.65 6.21
N ILE A 117 -8.47 7.27 6.67
CA ILE A 117 -8.20 6.92 8.06
C ILE A 117 -7.09 7.82 8.59
N GLY A 118 -7.38 8.54 9.65
CA GLY A 118 -6.42 9.35 10.39
C GLY A 118 -6.13 8.75 11.75
N LEU A 119 -4.86 8.44 11.98
CA LEU A 119 -4.34 7.89 13.22
C LEU A 119 -3.23 8.80 13.75
N TYR A 120 -3.22 9.05 15.05
CA TYR A 120 -2.06 9.61 15.72
C TYR A 120 -1.67 8.68 16.88
N ARG A 121 -0.41 8.73 17.26
CA ARG A 121 0.05 8.03 18.46
C ARG A 121 0.05 8.98 19.62
N ASP A 122 -0.54 8.56 20.70
CA ASP A 122 -0.45 9.29 21.97
C ASP A 122 1.04 9.42 22.37
N PRO A 123 1.53 10.62 22.67
CA PRO A 123 2.95 10.84 22.97
C PRO A 123 3.40 10.19 24.28
N GLU A 124 2.48 9.91 25.22
CA GLU A 124 2.81 9.32 26.51
C GLU A 124 2.62 7.79 26.53
N THR A 125 1.48 7.32 25.98
CA THR A 125 1.13 5.88 26.01
C THR A 125 1.62 5.14 24.77
N HIS A 126 1.95 5.85 23.68
CA HIS A 126 2.23 5.31 22.36
C HIS A 126 1.08 4.49 21.75
N GLU A 127 -0.11 4.57 22.35
CA GLU A 127 -1.30 3.93 21.81
C GLU A 127 -1.81 4.69 20.58
N PRO A 128 -2.27 3.97 19.57
CA PRO A 128 -2.87 4.61 18.39
C PRO A 128 -4.26 5.10 18.73
N HIS A 129 -4.52 6.35 18.42
CA HIS A 129 -5.85 6.96 18.53
C HIS A 129 -6.39 7.33 17.16
N GLU A 130 -7.62 6.93 16.89
CA GLU A 130 -8.39 7.38 15.75
C GLU A 130 -8.79 8.84 15.97
N TYR A 131 -8.45 9.72 15.02
CA TYR A 131 -9.02 11.05 14.98
C TYR A 131 -9.94 11.26 13.77
N TYR A 132 -9.87 10.38 12.78
CA TYR A 132 -10.74 10.45 11.60
C TYR A 132 -10.88 9.09 10.93
N CYS A 133 -12.13 8.67 10.69
CA CYS A 133 -12.43 7.52 9.86
C CYS A 133 -13.69 7.81 9.04
N LYS A 134 -13.55 7.83 7.73
CA LYS A 134 -14.68 7.91 6.81
C LYS A 134 -14.47 6.98 5.64
N LEU A 135 -15.27 5.92 5.58
CA LEU A 135 -15.20 4.89 4.56
C LEU A 135 -16.38 5.00 3.59
N PRO A 136 -16.22 4.59 2.31
CA PRO A 136 -17.31 4.58 1.35
C PRO A 136 -18.34 3.50 1.67
N ASP A 137 -19.62 3.85 1.68
CA ASP A 137 -20.73 2.92 1.87
C ASP A 137 -21.19 2.33 0.51
N PRO A 138 -21.52 1.03 0.46
CA PRO A 138 -21.23 -0.06 1.40
C PRO A 138 -19.78 -0.55 1.26
N ILE A 139 -19.02 -0.54 2.36
CA ILE A 139 -17.58 -0.92 2.35
C ILE A 139 -17.41 -2.44 2.26
N GLU A 140 -18.34 -3.22 2.81
CA GLU A 140 -18.30 -4.69 2.85
C GLU A 140 -18.43 -5.34 1.46
N GLN A 141 -18.86 -4.58 0.44
CA GLN A 141 -19.01 -5.03 -0.94
C GLN A 141 -17.86 -4.60 -1.85
N ARG A 142 -16.81 -4.01 -1.28
CA ARG A 142 -15.67 -3.48 -2.05
C ARG A 142 -14.40 -4.25 -1.78
N LEU A 143 -13.55 -4.33 -2.79
CA LEU A 143 -12.12 -4.55 -2.57
C LEU A 143 -11.54 -3.27 -2.00
N ILE A 144 -10.87 -3.35 -0.87
CA ILE A 144 -10.29 -2.23 -0.16
C ILE A 144 -8.78 -2.25 -0.35
N VAL A 145 -8.21 -1.17 -0.87
CA VAL A 145 -6.76 -0.98 -0.96
C VAL A 145 -6.35 0.07 0.07
N LEU A 146 -5.78 -0.40 1.16
CA LEU A 146 -5.13 0.45 2.16
C LEU A 146 -3.76 0.90 1.61
N THR A 147 -3.49 2.19 1.64
CA THR A 147 -2.23 2.74 1.13
C THR A 147 -1.47 3.51 2.19
N ASP A 148 -0.18 3.21 2.33
CA ASP A 148 0.79 3.98 3.09
C ASP A 148 2.17 3.77 2.44
N PRO A 149 2.98 4.79 2.20
CA PRO A 149 4.31 4.61 1.63
C PRO A 149 5.26 3.76 2.48
N MET A 150 5.06 3.71 3.80
CA MET A 150 6.02 3.08 4.70
C MET A 150 5.36 2.13 5.69
N LEU A 151 5.87 0.89 5.76
CA LEU A 151 5.54 -0.08 6.79
C LEU A 151 6.75 -0.24 7.72
N ALA A 152 6.88 0.65 8.71
CA ALA A 152 8.00 0.63 9.66
C ALA A 152 7.74 -0.38 10.80
N THR A 153 7.12 0.05 11.90
CA THR A 153 6.79 -0.83 13.05
C THR A 153 5.50 -1.62 12.88
N GLY A 154 4.73 -1.34 11.83
CA GLY A 154 3.46 -1.97 11.53
C GLY A 154 2.26 -1.48 12.35
N GLY A 155 2.47 -0.69 13.40
CA GLY A 155 1.38 -0.29 14.30
C GLY A 155 0.23 0.41 13.61
N SER A 156 0.51 1.48 12.85
CA SER A 156 -0.53 2.24 12.13
C SER A 156 -1.29 1.40 11.11
N ALA A 157 -0.57 0.51 10.39
CA ALA A 157 -1.19 -0.39 9.42
C ALA A 157 -2.11 -1.41 10.08
N VAL A 158 -1.67 -2.02 11.19
CA VAL A 158 -2.49 -2.96 11.99
C VAL A 158 -3.77 -2.29 12.47
N ASP A 159 -3.67 -1.09 13.02
CA ASP A 159 -4.84 -0.38 13.57
C ASP A 159 -5.77 0.07 12.44
N ALA A 160 -5.23 0.56 11.30
CA ALA A 160 -6.04 0.92 10.14
C ALA A 160 -6.82 -0.29 9.59
N VAL A 161 -6.19 -1.45 9.47
CA VAL A 161 -6.86 -2.71 9.05
C VAL A 161 -7.94 -3.10 10.06
N ARG A 162 -7.65 -3.01 11.37
CA ARG A 162 -8.62 -3.30 12.42
C ARG A 162 -9.85 -2.40 12.31
N MET A 163 -9.65 -1.10 12.09
CA MET A 163 -10.75 -0.14 11.90
C MET A 163 -11.58 -0.46 10.66
N ILE A 164 -10.97 -0.77 9.54
CA ILE A 164 -11.68 -1.17 8.32
C ILE A 164 -12.56 -2.39 8.60
N LYS A 165 -12.04 -3.41 9.29
CA LYS A 165 -12.79 -4.62 9.67
C LYS A 165 -13.95 -4.31 10.62
N GLN A 166 -13.75 -3.42 11.59
CA GLN A 166 -14.81 -2.96 12.51
C GLN A 166 -15.97 -2.27 11.77
N HIS A 167 -15.68 -1.58 10.66
CA HIS A 167 -16.69 -0.98 9.79
C HIS A 167 -17.26 -1.95 8.74
N GLY A 168 -16.93 -3.24 8.82
CA GLY A 168 -17.48 -4.26 7.95
C GLY A 168 -16.66 -4.60 6.70
N GLY A 169 -15.49 -3.95 6.51
CA GLY A 169 -14.57 -4.26 5.41
C GLY A 169 -14.01 -5.68 5.54
N LYS A 170 -14.04 -6.45 4.44
CA LYS A 170 -13.68 -7.88 4.43
C LYS A 170 -12.53 -8.20 3.49
N ASN A 171 -12.55 -7.67 2.29
CA ASN A 171 -11.54 -7.93 1.27
C ASN A 171 -10.55 -6.78 1.25
N ILE A 172 -9.41 -6.97 1.92
CA ILE A 172 -8.43 -5.91 2.16
C ILE A 172 -7.09 -6.30 1.57
N LYS A 173 -6.52 -5.37 0.81
CA LYS A 173 -5.13 -5.40 0.33
C LYS A 173 -4.41 -4.18 0.88
N CYS A 174 -3.20 -4.38 1.40
CA CYS A 174 -2.35 -3.29 1.86
C CYS A 174 -1.22 -3.07 0.85
N MET A 175 -0.90 -1.81 0.55
CA MET A 175 0.19 -1.44 -0.35
C MET A 175 1.16 -0.49 0.33
N PHE A 176 2.44 -0.90 0.37
CA PHE A 176 3.53 -0.11 0.94
C PHE A 176 4.67 0.01 -0.06
N VAL A 177 5.20 1.22 -0.26
CA VAL A 177 6.34 1.43 -1.18
C VAL A 177 7.59 0.76 -0.62
N ILE A 178 7.86 0.94 0.68
CA ILE A 178 8.91 0.23 1.41
C ILE A 178 8.40 -0.34 2.72
N ALA A 179 9.00 -1.43 3.16
CA ALA A 179 8.71 -2.04 4.45
C ALA A 179 9.99 -2.47 5.17
N ALA A 180 9.92 -2.50 6.50
CA ALA A 180 10.87 -3.23 7.35
C ALA A 180 10.31 -4.62 7.68
N PRO A 181 11.18 -5.63 7.88
CA PRO A 181 10.77 -6.97 8.29
C PRO A 181 9.87 -6.98 9.53
N GLU A 182 10.22 -6.19 10.53
CA GLU A 182 9.52 -6.09 11.82
C GLU A 182 8.05 -5.65 11.64
N GLY A 183 7.81 -4.66 10.77
CA GLY A 183 6.47 -4.17 10.47
C GLY A 183 5.66 -5.16 9.66
N LEU A 184 6.31 -5.82 8.70
CA LEU A 184 5.69 -6.82 7.84
C LEU A 184 5.25 -8.06 8.65
N GLU A 185 6.13 -8.59 9.50
CA GLU A 185 5.83 -9.71 10.39
C GLU A 185 4.68 -9.37 11.36
N ARG A 186 4.69 -8.16 11.91
CA ARG A 186 3.62 -7.70 12.80
C ARG A 186 2.28 -7.63 12.10
N LEU A 187 2.22 -7.00 10.94
CA LEU A 187 0.97 -6.85 10.18
C LEU A 187 0.43 -8.21 9.75
N HIS A 188 1.28 -9.09 9.23
CA HIS A 188 0.89 -10.45 8.82
C HIS A 188 0.40 -11.28 10.01
N ARG A 189 1.06 -11.23 11.16
CA ARG A 189 0.67 -11.96 12.37
C ARG A 189 -0.70 -11.50 12.90
N GLU A 190 -0.96 -10.20 12.92
CA GLU A 190 -2.19 -9.61 13.46
C GLU A 190 -3.38 -9.75 12.46
N HIS A 191 -3.08 -9.78 11.16
CA HIS A 191 -4.06 -9.87 10.09
C HIS A 191 -3.61 -10.83 8.98
N PRO A 192 -3.56 -12.14 9.23
CA PRO A 192 -3.05 -13.14 8.28
C PRO A 192 -3.95 -13.31 7.04
N ASP A 193 -5.18 -12.83 7.11
CA ASP A 193 -6.18 -12.84 6.03
C ASP A 193 -6.04 -11.67 5.04
N VAL A 194 -5.14 -10.74 5.29
CA VAL A 194 -4.93 -9.55 4.45
C VAL A 194 -3.78 -9.78 3.49
N GLN A 195 -3.98 -9.42 2.23
CA GLN A 195 -2.89 -9.42 1.25
C GLN A 195 -2.01 -8.17 1.41
N ILE A 196 -0.71 -8.36 1.47
CA ILE A 196 0.27 -7.29 1.70
C ILE A 196 1.21 -7.19 0.50
N TYR A 197 1.18 -6.05 -0.17
CA TYR A 197 2.02 -5.75 -1.33
C TYR A 197 3.09 -4.74 -0.93
N VAL A 198 4.35 -5.09 -1.13
CA VAL A 198 5.52 -4.28 -0.74
C VAL A 198 6.38 -4.01 -1.95
N GLY A 199 6.65 -2.74 -2.25
CA GLY A 199 7.52 -2.35 -3.36
C GLY A 199 8.97 -2.77 -3.15
N HIS A 200 9.48 -2.63 -1.92
CA HIS A 200 10.80 -3.13 -1.53
C HIS A 200 10.86 -3.44 -0.03
N LEU A 201 11.38 -4.60 0.32
CA LEU A 201 11.66 -4.97 1.70
C LEU A 201 13.07 -4.50 2.06
N ASP A 202 13.15 -3.59 3.02
CA ASP A 202 14.40 -3.04 3.53
C ASP A 202 15.03 -3.95 4.60
N ARG A 203 16.21 -3.57 5.06
CA ARG A 203 17.03 -4.44 5.94
C ARG A 203 16.46 -4.59 7.35
N GLU A 204 16.07 -3.48 7.98
CA GLU A 204 15.70 -3.43 9.41
C GLU A 204 15.19 -2.05 9.81
N LEU A 205 14.70 -1.91 11.04
CA LEU A 205 14.52 -0.64 11.71
C LEU A 205 15.77 -0.26 12.51
N ASN A 206 16.09 1.05 12.56
CA ASN A 206 17.09 1.55 13.49
C ASN A 206 16.50 1.78 14.89
N GLU A 207 17.35 2.22 15.84
CA GLU A 207 16.97 2.53 17.22
C GLU A 207 15.84 3.55 17.39
N ASN A 208 15.65 4.43 16.39
CA ASN A 208 14.60 5.43 16.33
C ASN A 208 13.38 4.98 15.51
N ALA A 209 13.28 3.68 15.21
CA ALA A 209 12.21 3.08 14.42
C ALA A 209 12.09 3.60 12.97
N TYR A 210 13.18 4.11 12.39
CA TYR A 210 13.25 4.41 10.96
C TYR A 210 13.70 3.19 10.17
N ILE A 211 13.10 3.02 8.99
CA ILE A 211 13.48 1.97 8.03
C ILE A 211 14.89 2.25 7.50
N CYS A 212 15.74 1.24 7.45
CA CYS A 212 17.12 1.30 6.94
C CYS A 212 17.34 0.36 5.74
N PRO A 213 17.81 0.90 4.58
CA PRO A 213 18.26 2.26 4.31
C PRO A 213 17.14 3.30 4.24
N GLY A 214 15.87 2.89 4.01
CA GLY A 214 14.70 3.75 4.05
C GLY A 214 14.65 4.83 2.96
N LEU A 215 13.85 5.85 3.23
CA LEU A 215 13.68 7.04 2.38
C LEU A 215 13.44 8.33 3.20
N GLY A 216 13.67 8.27 4.52
CA GLY A 216 13.33 9.37 5.45
C GLY A 216 11.86 9.34 5.86
N ASP A 217 11.31 10.51 6.26
CA ASP A 217 9.87 10.65 6.50
C ASP A 217 9.13 10.92 5.18
N ALA A 218 8.27 9.97 4.78
CA ALA A 218 7.54 10.08 3.54
C ALA A 218 6.51 11.21 3.56
N GLY A 219 5.86 11.45 4.69
CA GLY A 219 4.90 12.54 4.85
C GLY A 219 5.53 13.89 4.62
N ASP A 220 6.64 14.16 5.30
CA ASP A 220 7.37 15.42 5.17
C ASP A 220 7.92 15.60 3.75
N ARG A 221 8.44 14.54 3.14
CA ARG A 221 8.95 14.60 1.76
C ARG A 221 7.84 14.80 0.72
N ILE A 222 6.65 14.21 0.92
CA ILE A 222 5.48 14.41 0.04
C ILE A 222 4.94 15.83 0.16
N PHE A 223 4.84 16.37 1.39
CA PHE A 223 4.16 17.63 1.65
C PHE A 223 5.10 18.83 1.78
N GLY A 224 6.41 18.61 1.89
CA GLY A 224 7.39 19.68 2.05
C GLY A 224 7.29 20.37 3.40
N THR A 225 7.07 19.59 4.46
CA THR A 225 6.85 20.08 5.84
C THR A 225 8.11 19.95 6.72
N ILE A 226 9.28 19.88 6.12
CA ILE A 226 10.58 19.88 6.79
C ILE A 226 11.04 21.33 7.02
#